data_83f9f01f9eb90f3e96f4e9fbe270be04
#
_entry.id   83f9f01f9eb90f3e96f4e9fbe270be04
#
_cell.length_a   1.000
_cell.length_b   1.000
_cell.length_c   1.000
_cell.angle_alpha   90.00
_cell.angle_beta   90.00
_cell.angle_gamma   90.00
#
_symmetry.space_group_name_H-M   'P 1'
#
loop_
_entity.id
_entity.type
_entity.pdbx_description
1 polymer ?
#
loop_
_entity_poly.entity_id
_entity_poly.type
_entity_poly.pdbx_seq_one_letter_code
_entity_poly.pdbx_strand_id
1 'polypeptide(L)'
;MTKKTILLTGAAGAIGLETLRELVRHKDECTIRVLEVRNKRTEKILHPFNSAVEICWGDLTDRASFETCVAGVEAVIHLAAIIPPLADYQPALAERVNVQGTQNLIEMLQQYAPHAFFLYTSSVSVYGDRVTSPWIHVTDPLCPSEGDYYAVTKIRAEQLVRTSGLTWSIIRLTGIFNPQQKLDPLFFHMPLNTCIEMATTRDTGYALAQAVEHVPELQGRTFNLGGGASCRVVYRDLLNGCFARTGLGEMDFPPEAFAEQNFHCGYFADSDELERILHFQRDSFEDYLAWYAQHVPPMRRWISGGCAAQSSITFSGNLIHTVLCSGVIAN
;
A
#
# COMPACT_ATOMS: atom_id res chain seq x y z
N MET A 1 -16.07 -30.25 -6.57
CA MET A 1 -14.88 -29.54 -7.06
C MET A 1 -14.06 -29.14 -5.85
N THR A 2 -12.75 -29.32 -5.87
CA THR A 2 -11.86 -28.83 -4.80
C THR A 2 -11.86 -27.30 -4.87
N LYS A 3 -11.96 -26.63 -3.71
CA LYS A 3 -11.90 -25.17 -3.63
C LYS A 3 -10.48 -24.70 -3.99
N LYS A 4 -10.37 -23.63 -4.77
CA LYS A 4 -9.11 -22.96 -5.09
C LYS A 4 -8.44 -22.45 -3.80
N THR A 5 -7.16 -22.75 -3.58
CA THR A 5 -6.43 -22.26 -2.42
C THR A 5 -5.65 -20.99 -2.76
N ILE A 6 -5.96 -19.90 -2.07
CA ILE A 6 -5.34 -18.59 -2.26
C ILE A 6 -4.47 -18.28 -1.03
N LEU A 7 -3.19 -18.01 -1.24
CA LEU A 7 -2.27 -17.55 -0.20
C LEU A 7 -2.16 -16.02 -0.23
N LEU A 8 -2.44 -15.39 0.90
CA LEU A 8 -2.24 -13.96 1.12
C LEU A 8 -1.09 -13.74 2.09
N THR A 9 -0.07 -13.00 1.71
CA THR A 9 1.00 -12.55 2.62
C THR A 9 0.81 -11.09 2.99
N GLY A 10 1.16 -10.70 4.21
CA GLY A 10 0.99 -9.32 4.68
C GLY A 10 -0.45 -8.92 4.96
N ALA A 11 -1.29 -9.89 5.33
CA ALA A 11 -2.72 -9.70 5.59
C ALA A 11 -3.03 -8.72 6.73
N ALA A 12 -2.11 -8.54 7.69
CA ALA A 12 -2.26 -7.59 8.80
C ALA A 12 -1.89 -6.14 8.44
N GLY A 13 -1.43 -5.88 7.22
CA GLY A 13 -1.22 -4.55 6.66
C GLY A 13 -2.54 -3.86 6.26
N ALA A 14 -2.51 -2.55 5.97
CA ALA A 14 -3.71 -1.78 5.64
C ALA A 14 -4.39 -2.30 4.35
N ILE A 15 -3.63 -2.56 3.29
CA ILE A 15 -4.13 -3.13 2.03
C ILE A 15 -4.48 -4.60 2.23
N GLY A 16 -3.60 -5.37 2.90
CA GLY A 16 -3.81 -6.79 3.15
C GLY A 16 -5.09 -7.10 3.90
N LEU A 17 -5.47 -6.25 4.86
CA LEU A 17 -6.71 -6.40 5.62
C LEU A 17 -7.95 -6.19 4.74
N GLU A 18 -7.94 -5.21 3.83
CA GLU A 18 -9.04 -5.02 2.89
C GLU A 18 -9.09 -6.16 1.85
N THR A 19 -7.94 -6.60 1.35
CA THR A 19 -7.86 -7.78 0.48
C THR A 19 -8.43 -9.03 1.17
N LEU A 20 -8.06 -9.24 2.44
CA LEU A 20 -8.58 -10.36 3.24
C LEU A 20 -10.10 -10.28 3.41
N ARG A 21 -10.64 -9.08 3.67
CA ARG A 21 -12.09 -8.86 3.79
C ARG A 21 -12.83 -9.22 2.52
N GLU A 22 -12.29 -8.83 1.36
CA GLU A 22 -12.88 -9.17 0.07
C GLU A 22 -12.82 -10.68 -0.20
N LEU A 23 -11.66 -11.32 0.00
CA LEU A 23 -11.52 -12.76 -0.16
C LEU A 23 -12.48 -13.56 0.72
N VAL A 24 -12.67 -13.15 1.98
CA VAL A 24 -13.57 -13.82 2.92
C VAL A 24 -15.04 -13.77 2.49
N ARG A 25 -15.45 -12.81 1.66
CA ARG A 25 -16.80 -12.80 1.05
C ARG A 25 -17.01 -13.99 0.12
N HIS A 26 -15.94 -14.55 -0.43
CA HIS A 26 -15.93 -15.69 -1.35
C HIS A 26 -15.40 -16.99 -0.71
N LYS A 27 -15.36 -17.07 0.64
CA LYS A 27 -14.84 -18.23 1.39
C LYS A 27 -15.55 -19.58 1.07
N ASP A 28 -16.75 -19.50 0.52
CA ASP A 28 -17.47 -20.71 0.12
C ASP A 28 -16.97 -21.28 -1.22
N GLU A 29 -16.27 -20.46 -2.02
CA GLU A 29 -15.71 -20.79 -3.32
C GLU A 29 -14.22 -21.10 -3.26
N CYS A 30 -13.48 -20.51 -2.30
CA CYS A 30 -12.04 -20.69 -2.15
C CYS A 30 -11.62 -20.99 -0.69
N THR A 31 -10.45 -21.61 -0.54
CA THR A 31 -9.74 -21.72 0.73
C THR A 31 -8.75 -20.55 0.82
N ILE A 32 -8.85 -19.77 1.88
CA ILE A 32 -7.97 -18.61 2.10
C ILE A 32 -6.93 -19.00 3.13
N ARG A 33 -5.67 -18.90 2.75
CA ARG A 33 -4.53 -19.12 3.62
C ARG A 33 -3.78 -17.82 3.80
N VAL A 34 -3.42 -17.48 5.03
CA VAL A 34 -2.70 -16.26 5.39
C VAL A 34 -1.32 -16.64 5.91
N LEU A 35 -0.25 -16.08 5.33
CA LEU A 35 1.09 -16.16 5.89
C LEU A 35 1.44 -14.82 6.53
N GLU A 36 1.67 -14.85 7.85
CA GLU A 36 1.95 -13.62 8.62
C GLU A 36 2.92 -13.89 9.75
N VAL A 37 3.73 -12.90 10.10
CA VAL A 37 4.64 -12.97 11.27
C VAL A 37 3.84 -12.87 12.56
N ARG A 38 4.06 -13.79 13.48
CA ARG A 38 3.34 -13.87 14.75
C ARG A 38 3.82 -12.83 15.75
N ASN A 39 2.93 -11.92 16.13
CA ASN A 39 3.12 -10.97 17.22
C ASN A 39 1.76 -10.49 17.74
N LYS A 40 1.74 -9.79 18.90
CA LYS A 40 0.49 -9.32 19.54
C LYS A 40 -0.40 -8.48 18.63
N ARG A 41 0.20 -7.68 17.73
CA ARG A 41 -0.54 -6.83 16.80
C ARG A 41 -1.20 -7.65 15.70
N THR A 42 -0.45 -8.54 15.04
CA THR A 42 -0.95 -9.38 13.95
C THR A 42 -1.99 -10.39 14.44
N GLU A 43 -1.78 -11.00 15.62
CA GLU A 43 -2.78 -11.86 16.27
C GLU A 43 -4.09 -11.11 16.52
N LYS A 44 -4.04 -9.90 17.07
CA LYS A 44 -5.24 -9.09 17.33
C LYS A 44 -5.98 -8.71 16.05
N ILE A 45 -5.25 -8.37 14.97
CA ILE A 45 -5.84 -7.97 13.69
C ILE A 45 -6.51 -9.16 13.01
N LEU A 46 -5.87 -10.34 13.03
CA LEU A 46 -6.34 -11.53 12.34
C LEU A 46 -7.35 -12.34 13.13
N HIS A 47 -7.44 -12.17 14.47
CA HIS A 47 -8.36 -12.89 15.34
C HIS A 47 -9.82 -12.95 14.81
N PRO A 48 -10.42 -11.88 14.28
CA PRO A 48 -11.80 -11.94 13.76
C PRO A 48 -11.98 -12.87 12.56
N PHE A 49 -10.89 -13.25 11.89
CA PHE A 49 -10.92 -14.09 10.69
C PHE A 49 -10.59 -15.57 10.96
N ASN A 50 -10.24 -15.97 12.18
CA ASN A 50 -9.81 -17.32 12.54
C ASN A 50 -10.76 -18.44 12.10
N SER A 51 -12.07 -18.18 12.01
CA SER A 51 -13.06 -19.16 11.55
C SER A 51 -13.24 -19.19 10.04
N ALA A 52 -12.66 -18.26 9.31
CA ALA A 52 -12.85 -18.09 7.86
C ALA A 52 -11.61 -18.39 7.05
N VAL A 53 -10.42 -18.43 7.68
CA VAL A 53 -9.13 -18.58 7.01
C VAL A 53 -8.18 -19.51 7.75
N GLU A 54 -7.24 -20.09 7.03
CA GLU A 54 -6.11 -20.83 7.60
C GLU A 54 -4.96 -19.86 7.87
N ILE A 55 -4.58 -19.63 9.13
CA ILE A 55 -3.46 -18.76 9.48
C ILE A 55 -2.20 -19.59 9.68
N CYS A 56 -1.22 -19.36 8.80
CA CYS A 56 0.14 -19.86 8.92
C CYS A 56 1.01 -18.78 9.56
N TRP A 57 1.50 -19.03 10.75
CA TRP A 57 2.45 -18.15 11.41
C TRP A 57 3.87 -18.49 10.94
N GLY A 58 4.48 -17.61 10.16
CA GLY A 58 5.80 -17.81 9.58
C GLY A 58 6.45 -16.49 9.16
N ASP A 59 7.74 -16.55 8.89
CA ASP A 59 8.56 -15.43 8.43
C ASP A 59 9.14 -15.76 7.06
N LEU A 60 8.93 -14.89 6.08
CA LEU A 60 9.46 -15.04 4.71
C LEU A 60 10.99 -15.17 4.67
N THR A 61 11.68 -14.70 5.70
CA THR A 61 13.14 -14.85 5.83
C THR A 61 13.59 -16.22 6.32
N ASP A 62 12.65 -17.06 6.78
CA ASP A 62 12.87 -18.44 7.24
C ASP A 62 11.94 -19.42 6.52
N ARG A 63 12.45 -20.08 5.48
CA ARG A 63 11.69 -21.03 4.64
C ARG A 63 11.01 -22.13 5.42
N ALA A 64 11.69 -22.68 6.44
CA ALA A 64 11.16 -23.78 7.22
C ALA A 64 9.88 -23.37 7.98
N SER A 65 9.75 -22.09 8.33
CA SER A 65 8.60 -21.57 9.07
C SER A 65 7.30 -21.54 8.27
N PHE A 66 7.34 -21.59 6.91
CA PHE A 66 6.15 -21.50 6.07
C PHE A 66 6.06 -22.56 4.95
N GLU A 67 6.87 -23.59 4.97
CA GLU A 67 6.87 -24.67 3.98
C GLU A 67 5.48 -25.27 3.78
N THR A 68 4.81 -25.64 4.86
CA THR A 68 3.45 -26.21 4.80
C THR A 68 2.39 -25.24 4.30
N CYS A 69 2.67 -23.93 4.36
CA CYS A 69 1.76 -22.89 3.97
C CYS A 69 1.60 -22.81 2.45
N VAL A 70 2.62 -23.15 1.68
CA VAL A 70 2.63 -23.04 0.20
C VAL A 70 2.12 -24.30 -0.50
N ALA A 71 2.00 -25.43 0.18
CA ALA A 71 1.58 -26.67 -0.44
C ALA A 71 0.15 -26.59 -0.98
N GLY A 72 -0.03 -26.94 -2.27
CA GLY A 72 -1.33 -26.94 -2.94
C GLY A 72 -1.94 -25.56 -3.17
N VAL A 73 -1.18 -24.48 -3.08
CA VAL A 73 -1.63 -23.13 -3.40
C VAL A 73 -1.79 -22.98 -4.92
N GLU A 74 -2.89 -22.39 -5.34
CA GLU A 74 -3.19 -22.12 -6.75
C GLU A 74 -3.01 -20.65 -7.12
N ALA A 75 -3.12 -19.73 -6.15
CA ALA A 75 -2.82 -18.31 -6.35
C ALA A 75 -2.17 -17.71 -5.10
N VAL A 76 -1.26 -16.77 -5.31
CA VAL A 76 -0.60 -16.00 -4.24
C VAL A 76 -0.82 -14.52 -4.49
N ILE A 77 -1.27 -13.80 -3.46
CA ILE A 77 -1.27 -12.33 -3.41
C ILE A 77 -0.17 -11.92 -2.45
N HIS A 78 0.95 -11.44 -3.01
CA HIS A 78 2.14 -11.11 -2.21
C HIS A 78 2.20 -9.62 -1.89
N LEU A 79 1.77 -9.27 -0.66
CA LEU A 79 1.74 -7.90 -0.12
C LEU A 79 2.79 -7.65 0.98
N ALA A 80 3.33 -8.71 1.59
CA ALA A 80 4.28 -8.58 2.68
C ALA A 80 5.54 -7.82 2.23
N ALA A 81 5.82 -6.71 2.89
CA ALA A 81 7.00 -5.89 2.65
C ALA A 81 7.28 -4.97 3.82
N ILE A 82 8.55 -4.63 4.02
CA ILE A 82 8.97 -3.48 4.81
C ILE A 82 8.84 -2.25 3.92
N ILE A 83 8.06 -1.27 4.36
CA ILE A 83 7.74 -0.03 3.64
C ILE A 83 8.36 1.19 4.33
N PRO A 84 8.47 2.35 3.67
CA PRO A 84 8.86 3.61 4.33
C PRO A 84 7.96 3.94 5.54
N PRO A 85 8.47 4.59 6.58
CA PRO A 85 9.87 5.05 6.74
C PRO A 85 10.84 3.94 7.18
N LEU A 86 10.34 2.76 7.60
CA LEU A 86 11.19 1.70 8.17
C LEU A 86 12.18 1.15 7.13
N ALA A 87 11.78 1.05 5.86
CA ALA A 87 12.67 0.59 4.79
C ALA A 87 13.90 1.50 4.63
N ASP A 88 13.72 2.82 4.81
CA ASP A 88 14.78 3.81 4.66
C ASP A 88 15.70 3.84 5.87
N TYR A 89 15.15 3.65 7.08
CA TYR A 89 15.95 3.58 8.32
C TYR A 89 16.65 2.23 8.51
N GLN A 90 16.11 1.17 7.93
CA GLN A 90 16.64 -0.19 8.06
C GLN A 90 16.74 -0.89 6.68
N PRO A 91 17.59 -0.39 5.77
CA PRO A 91 17.67 -0.92 4.40
C PRO A 91 18.10 -2.40 4.36
N ALA A 92 18.91 -2.85 5.31
CA ALA A 92 19.26 -4.27 5.42
C ALA A 92 18.06 -5.16 5.80
N LEU A 93 17.12 -4.67 6.61
CA LEU A 93 15.88 -5.37 6.91
C LEU A 93 14.96 -5.39 5.68
N ALA A 94 14.84 -4.25 4.99
CA ALA A 94 14.07 -4.16 3.75
C ALA A 94 14.61 -5.13 2.69
N GLU A 95 15.92 -5.22 2.52
CA GLU A 95 16.55 -6.19 1.62
C GLU A 95 16.20 -7.64 1.98
N ARG A 96 16.34 -8.02 3.26
CA ARG A 96 16.04 -9.38 3.71
C ARG A 96 14.57 -9.76 3.50
N VAL A 97 13.65 -8.86 3.83
CA VAL A 97 12.22 -9.18 3.71
C VAL A 97 11.71 -9.02 2.29
N ASN A 98 11.98 -7.87 1.65
CA ASN A 98 11.38 -7.54 0.35
C ASN A 98 12.02 -8.31 -0.81
N VAL A 99 13.32 -8.59 -0.75
CA VAL A 99 14.04 -9.28 -1.82
C VAL A 99 14.25 -10.75 -1.47
N GLN A 100 14.97 -11.03 -0.38
CA GLN A 100 15.26 -12.42 -0.01
C GLN A 100 14.00 -13.18 0.39
N GLY A 101 13.06 -12.53 1.12
CA GLY A 101 11.77 -13.12 1.48
C GLY A 101 10.92 -13.44 0.25
N THR A 102 10.87 -12.54 -0.75
CA THR A 102 10.20 -12.80 -2.04
C THR A 102 10.86 -13.95 -2.78
N GLN A 103 12.19 -14.00 -2.83
CA GLN A 103 12.92 -15.10 -3.43
C GLN A 103 12.61 -16.44 -2.74
N ASN A 104 12.63 -16.47 -1.41
CA ASN A 104 12.28 -17.65 -0.64
C ASN A 104 10.88 -18.15 -0.98
N LEU A 105 9.90 -17.24 -1.05
CA LEU A 105 8.52 -17.60 -1.40
C LEU A 105 8.43 -18.17 -2.83
N ILE A 106 9.11 -17.57 -3.80
CA ILE A 106 9.16 -18.05 -5.19
C ILE A 106 9.74 -19.48 -5.24
N GLU A 107 10.87 -19.72 -4.58
CA GLU A 107 11.53 -21.03 -4.59
C GLU A 107 10.66 -22.12 -3.91
N MET A 108 9.96 -21.78 -2.83
CA MET A 108 9.02 -22.68 -2.18
C MET A 108 7.82 -22.99 -3.08
N LEU A 109 7.29 -21.99 -3.80
CA LEU A 109 6.20 -22.19 -4.76
C LEU A 109 6.66 -23.05 -5.95
N GLN A 110 7.85 -22.83 -6.50
CA GLN A 110 8.42 -23.68 -7.56
C GLN A 110 8.49 -25.15 -7.14
N GLN A 111 8.78 -25.41 -5.88
CA GLN A 111 8.90 -26.77 -5.34
C GLN A 111 7.54 -27.42 -5.03
N TYR A 112 6.59 -26.68 -4.42
CA TYR A 112 5.38 -27.26 -3.84
C TYR A 112 4.07 -26.84 -4.53
N ALA A 113 4.12 -25.81 -5.37
CA ALA A 113 2.97 -25.26 -6.11
C ALA A 113 3.40 -24.61 -7.45
N PRO A 114 4.09 -25.35 -8.36
CA PRO A 114 4.74 -24.77 -9.55
C PRO A 114 3.76 -24.15 -10.57
N HIS A 115 2.48 -24.42 -10.44
CA HIS A 115 1.42 -23.88 -11.31
C HIS A 115 0.68 -22.70 -10.67
N ALA A 116 1.09 -22.28 -9.47
CA ALA A 116 0.45 -21.15 -8.79
C ALA A 116 0.60 -19.85 -9.57
N PHE A 117 -0.47 -19.08 -9.64
CA PHE A 117 -0.43 -17.71 -10.10
C PHE A 117 0.18 -16.81 -9.00
N PHE A 118 1.22 -16.06 -9.33
CA PHE A 118 1.93 -15.20 -8.40
C PHE A 118 1.64 -13.72 -8.69
N LEU A 119 0.74 -13.13 -7.92
CA LEU A 119 0.43 -11.70 -7.98
C LEU A 119 1.37 -10.94 -7.02
N TYR A 120 2.27 -10.14 -7.59
CA TYR A 120 3.21 -9.32 -6.84
C TYR A 120 2.77 -7.86 -6.81
N THR A 121 2.77 -7.25 -5.63
CA THR A 121 2.54 -5.82 -5.49
C THR A 121 3.86 -5.05 -5.42
N SER A 122 4.08 -4.22 -6.42
CA SER A 122 5.16 -3.25 -6.51
C SER A 122 4.68 -1.85 -6.11
N SER A 123 5.39 -0.81 -6.48
CA SER A 123 5.12 0.56 -6.04
C SER A 123 5.40 1.57 -7.15
N VAL A 124 4.71 2.69 -7.12
CA VAL A 124 4.99 3.87 -7.95
C VAL A 124 6.40 4.43 -7.70
N SER A 125 6.99 4.18 -6.53
CA SER A 125 8.33 4.64 -6.18
C SER A 125 9.42 4.15 -7.14
N VAL A 126 9.19 3.04 -7.84
CA VAL A 126 10.14 2.49 -8.82
C VAL A 126 10.44 3.44 -10.00
N TYR A 127 9.55 4.41 -10.24
CA TYR A 127 9.70 5.38 -11.34
C TYR A 127 10.54 6.61 -10.99
N GLY A 128 10.86 6.81 -9.70
CA GLY A 128 11.62 7.95 -9.20
C GLY A 128 10.86 9.28 -9.25
N ASP A 129 11.60 10.39 -9.24
CA ASP A 129 11.01 11.73 -9.13
C ASP A 129 10.04 12.05 -10.27
N ARG A 130 8.83 12.46 -9.92
CA ARG A 130 7.74 12.83 -10.85
C ARG A 130 7.16 14.23 -10.60
N VAL A 131 7.80 15.03 -9.77
CA VAL A 131 7.30 16.38 -9.43
C VAL A 131 7.13 17.26 -10.66
N THR A 132 8.10 17.22 -11.58
CA THR A 132 8.08 18.05 -12.81
C THR A 132 7.49 17.33 -14.04
N SER A 133 7.37 15.99 -14.00
CA SER A 133 6.84 15.17 -15.09
C SER A 133 5.84 14.15 -14.53
N PRO A 134 4.62 14.59 -14.15
CA PRO A 134 3.71 13.81 -13.33
C PRO A 134 3.03 12.64 -14.05
N TRP A 135 3.04 12.59 -15.38
CA TRP A 135 2.42 11.49 -16.11
C TRP A 135 3.36 10.28 -16.20
N ILE A 136 2.84 9.14 -15.79
CA ILE A 136 3.59 7.88 -15.66
C ILE A 136 2.93 6.82 -16.52
N HIS A 137 3.72 6.19 -17.41
CA HIS A 137 3.33 4.99 -18.13
C HIS A 137 3.98 3.75 -17.50
N VAL A 138 3.31 2.61 -17.60
CA VAL A 138 3.87 1.33 -17.12
C VAL A 138 5.19 0.97 -17.78
N THR A 139 5.41 1.47 -18.99
CA THR A 139 6.62 1.29 -19.80
C THR A 139 7.75 2.29 -19.48
N ASP A 140 7.51 3.26 -18.63
CA ASP A 140 8.55 4.23 -18.25
C ASP A 140 9.75 3.55 -17.60
N PRO A 141 10.96 4.08 -17.80
CA PRO A 141 12.17 3.55 -17.17
C PRO A 141 12.03 3.53 -15.64
N LEU A 142 12.54 2.46 -15.03
CA LEU A 142 12.64 2.35 -13.58
C LEU A 142 13.91 3.06 -13.12
N CYS A 143 13.74 4.18 -12.43
CA CYS A 143 14.83 5.05 -11.99
C CYS A 143 14.54 5.57 -10.58
N PRO A 144 14.77 4.75 -9.53
CA PRO A 144 14.45 5.14 -8.16
C PRO A 144 15.21 6.42 -7.78
N SER A 145 14.58 7.24 -6.94
CA SER A 145 15.21 8.44 -6.40
C SER A 145 16.42 8.08 -5.56
N GLU A 146 17.39 8.99 -5.48
CA GLU A 146 18.56 8.80 -4.62
C GLU A 146 18.11 8.63 -3.15
N GLY A 147 18.60 7.57 -2.50
CA GLY A 147 18.25 7.24 -1.12
C GLY A 147 16.92 6.47 -0.95
N ASP A 148 16.15 6.25 -2.01
CA ASP A 148 14.94 5.43 -1.95
C ASP A 148 15.28 3.94 -2.01
N TYR A 149 15.73 3.40 -0.87
CA TYR A 149 16.07 1.97 -0.73
C TYR A 149 14.86 1.08 -0.94
N TYR A 150 13.66 1.53 -0.58
CA TYR A 150 12.43 0.79 -0.79
C TYR A 150 12.20 0.52 -2.28
N ALA A 151 12.28 1.56 -3.11
CA ALA A 151 12.13 1.42 -4.56
C ALA A 151 13.14 0.44 -5.16
N VAL A 152 14.40 0.49 -4.71
CA VAL A 152 15.44 -0.45 -5.15
C VAL A 152 15.05 -1.90 -4.82
N THR A 153 14.54 -2.17 -3.61
CA THR A 153 14.10 -3.53 -3.24
C THR A 153 12.91 -3.99 -4.08
N LYS A 154 11.97 -3.08 -4.41
CA LYS A 154 10.83 -3.41 -5.26
C LYS A 154 11.24 -3.75 -6.69
N ILE A 155 12.18 -3.01 -7.29
CA ILE A 155 12.72 -3.30 -8.63
C ILE A 155 13.39 -4.67 -8.65
N ARG A 156 14.22 -4.98 -7.65
CA ARG A 156 14.89 -6.28 -7.55
C ARG A 156 13.89 -7.43 -7.39
N ALA A 157 12.87 -7.25 -6.58
CA ALA A 157 11.82 -8.24 -6.42
C ALA A 157 10.98 -8.41 -7.70
N GLU A 158 10.65 -7.34 -8.46
CA GLU A 158 10.03 -7.45 -9.78
C GLU A 158 10.88 -8.34 -10.72
N GLN A 159 12.19 -8.20 -10.70
CA GLN A 159 13.07 -9.00 -11.53
C GLN A 159 13.04 -10.47 -11.12
N LEU A 160 13.05 -10.79 -9.82
CA LEU A 160 12.90 -12.17 -9.34
C LEU A 160 11.57 -12.77 -9.80
N VAL A 161 10.47 -12.01 -9.72
CA VAL A 161 9.15 -12.45 -10.17
C VAL A 161 9.15 -12.74 -11.67
N ARG A 162 9.67 -11.83 -12.49
CA ARG A 162 9.72 -11.98 -13.97
C ARG A 162 10.54 -13.20 -14.41
N THR A 163 11.57 -13.55 -13.66
CA THR A 163 12.48 -14.67 -13.98
C THR A 163 12.15 -15.96 -13.24
N SER A 164 11.06 -15.97 -12.44
CA SER A 164 10.69 -17.09 -11.58
C SER A 164 10.22 -18.34 -12.32
N GLY A 165 9.79 -18.21 -13.58
CA GLY A 165 9.13 -19.32 -14.29
C GLY A 165 7.72 -19.64 -13.82
N LEU A 166 7.20 -18.96 -12.78
CA LEU A 166 5.79 -19.05 -12.37
C LEU A 166 4.89 -18.27 -13.32
N THR A 167 3.61 -18.56 -13.32
CA THR A 167 2.62 -17.65 -13.90
C THR A 167 2.49 -16.44 -13.00
N TRP A 168 2.80 -15.23 -13.50
CA TRP A 168 2.89 -14.04 -12.65
C TRP A 168 2.16 -12.83 -13.23
N SER A 169 1.81 -11.90 -12.36
CA SER A 169 1.50 -10.50 -12.70
C SER A 169 2.10 -9.56 -11.66
N ILE A 170 2.44 -8.34 -12.08
CA ILE A 170 2.98 -7.29 -11.22
C ILE A 170 2.03 -6.10 -11.24
N ILE A 171 1.61 -5.63 -10.07
CA ILE A 171 0.80 -4.42 -9.94
C ILE A 171 1.60 -3.38 -9.16
N ARG A 172 1.92 -2.24 -9.81
CA ARG A 172 2.59 -1.09 -9.20
C ARG A 172 1.53 -0.18 -8.60
N LEU A 173 1.51 -0.14 -7.28
CA LEU A 173 0.53 0.63 -6.52
C LEU A 173 0.94 2.12 -6.48
N THR A 174 -0.03 3.00 -6.66
CA THR A 174 0.11 4.44 -6.41
C THR A 174 0.21 4.76 -4.91
N GLY A 175 0.10 6.04 -4.52
CA GLY A 175 -0.15 6.44 -3.14
C GLY A 175 -1.49 5.90 -2.66
N ILE A 176 -1.44 4.94 -1.72
CA ILE A 176 -2.63 4.29 -1.18
C ILE A 176 -3.02 4.95 0.14
N PHE A 177 -4.25 5.44 0.22
CA PHE A 177 -4.73 6.21 1.37
C PHE A 177 -5.73 5.42 2.22
N ASN A 178 -5.50 5.51 3.54
CA ASN A 178 -6.34 4.93 4.57
C ASN A 178 -6.84 6.07 5.48
N PRO A 179 -8.15 6.19 5.78
CA PRO A 179 -8.68 7.26 6.62
C PRO A 179 -8.22 7.20 8.08
N GLN A 180 -7.66 6.08 8.52
CA GLN A 180 -7.11 5.91 9.86
C GLN A 180 -5.62 6.29 9.94
N GLN A 181 -5.00 6.67 8.81
CA GLN A 181 -3.61 7.08 8.78
C GLN A 181 -3.41 8.34 9.63
N LYS A 182 -2.51 8.25 10.60
CA LYS A 182 -2.14 9.39 11.42
C LYS A 182 -1.23 10.33 10.64
N LEU A 183 -1.26 11.60 10.98
CA LEU A 183 -0.24 12.55 10.52
C LEU A 183 1.14 12.02 10.97
N ASP A 184 2.00 11.79 10.01
CA ASP A 184 3.35 11.24 10.16
C ASP A 184 4.34 12.26 9.59
N PRO A 185 5.58 12.37 10.07
CA PRO A 185 6.62 13.22 9.48
C PRO A 185 6.81 13.02 7.97
N LEU A 186 6.50 11.83 7.42
CA LEU A 186 6.51 11.58 5.98
C LEU A 186 5.61 12.53 5.17
N PHE A 187 4.59 13.13 5.79
CA PHE A 187 3.76 14.14 5.12
C PHE A 187 4.56 15.34 4.63
N PHE A 188 5.64 15.67 5.33
CA PHE A 188 6.50 16.80 4.95
C PHE A 188 7.56 16.43 3.90
N HIS A 189 7.74 15.15 3.59
CA HIS A 189 8.68 14.69 2.56
C HIS A 189 8.10 14.79 1.14
N MET A 190 6.81 15.09 1.02
CA MET A 190 6.15 15.27 -0.28
C MET A 190 6.00 16.75 -0.60
N PRO A 191 6.48 17.23 -1.76
CA PRO A 191 6.25 18.60 -2.21
C PRO A 191 4.75 18.91 -2.36
N LEU A 192 4.33 20.12 -1.97
CA LEU A 192 2.92 20.52 -2.01
C LEU A 192 2.30 20.52 -3.41
N ASN A 193 3.11 20.67 -4.44
CA ASN A 193 2.70 20.63 -5.85
C ASN A 193 2.75 19.24 -6.48
N THR A 194 3.05 18.20 -5.70
CA THR A 194 3.05 16.82 -6.19
C THR A 194 1.66 16.44 -6.70
N CYS A 195 1.61 15.96 -7.92
CA CYS A 195 0.42 15.32 -8.51
C CYS A 195 0.29 13.90 -8.00
N ILE A 196 -0.92 13.46 -7.66
CA ILE A 196 -1.17 12.11 -7.16
C ILE A 196 -2.46 11.58 -7.79
N GLU A 197 -2.40 10.45 -8.47
CA GLU A 197 -3.59 9.65 -8.73
C GLU A 197 -3.74 8.67 -7.56
N MET A 198 -4.37 9.14 -6.48
CA MET A 198 -4.52 8.35 -5.25
C MET A 198 -5.44 7.13 -5.48
N ALA A 199 -5.31 6.12 -4.64
CA ALA A 199 -6.31 5.06 -4.53
C ALA A 199 -6.61 4.78 -3.05
N THR A 200 -7.79 4.27 -2.76
CA THR A 200 -8.15 3.86 -1.40
C THR A 200 -7.68 2.45 -1.10
N THR A 201 -7.48 2.14 0.19
CA THR A 201 -7.21 0.75 0.60
C THR A 201 -8.36 -0.18 0.23
N ARG A 202 -9.61 0.32 0.18
CA ARG A 202 -10.80 -0.47 -0.18
C ARG A 202 -10.76 -0.90 -1.63
N ASP A 203 -10.51 0.02 -2.55
CA ASP A 203 -10.44 -0.28 -3.98
C ASP A 203 -9.22 -1.12 -4.33
N THR A 204 -8.08 -0.81 -3.69
CA THR A 204 -6.87 -1.61 -3.86
C THR A 204 -7.09 -3.05 -3.36
N GLY A 205 -7.69 -3.23 -2.18
CA GLY A 205 -7.99 -4.56 -1.64
C GLY A 205 -8.95 -5.35 -2.52
N TYR A 206 -9.97 -4.68 -3.07
CA TYR A 206 -10.90 -5.28 -4.03
C TYR A 206 -10.17 -5.71 -5.31
N ALA A 207 -9.37 -4.81 -5.92
CA ALA A 207 -8.61 -5.14 -7.13
C ALA A 207 -7.74 -6.38 -6.96
N LEU A 208 -7.00 -6.46 -5.84
CA LEU A 208 -6.11 -7.59 -5.57
C LEU A 208 -6.87 -8.90 -5.32
N ALA A 209 -8.04 -8.83 -4.69
CA ALA A 209 -8.90 -9.99 -4.50
C ALA A 209 -9.52 -10.47 -5.84
N GLN A 210 -9.94 -9.55 -6.72
CA GLN A 210 -10.47 -9.90 -8.04
C GLN A 210 -9.38 -10.45 -8.98
N ALA A 211 -8.13 -9.99 -8.85
CA ALA A 211 -7.05 -10.36 -9.75
C ALA A 211 -6.81 -11.89 -9.84
N VAL A 212 -7.12 -12.66 -8.79
CA VAL A 212 -6.95 -14.12 -8.80
C VAL A 212 -7.98 -14.85 -9.67
N GLU A 213 -9.07 -14.19 -10.06
CA GLU A 213 -10.08 -14.72 -10.96
C GLU A 213 -9.84 -14.31 -12.43
N HIS A 214 -8.94 -13.34 -12.66
CA HIS A 214 -8.62 -12.78 -13.98
C HIS A 214 -7.22 -13.14 -14.47
N VAL A 215 -6.73 -14.33 -14.09
CA VAL A 215 -5.37 -14.79 -14.44
C VAL A 215 -5.07 -14.73 -15.93
N PRO A 216 -5.96 -15.16 -16.84
CA PRO A 216 -5.69 -15.13 -18.28
C PRO A 216 -5.39 -13.73 -18.82
N GLU A 217 -6.05 -12.69 -18.30
CA GLU A 217 -5.90 -11.31 -18.73
C GLU A 217 -4.67 -10.64 -18.10
N LEU A 218 -4.23 -11.12 -16.93
CA LEU A 218 -3.17 -10.51 -16.13
C LEU A 218 -1.79 -11.16 -16.31
N GLN A 219 -1.75 -12.46 -16.67
CA GLN A 219 -0.50 -13.22 -16.68
C GLN A 219 0.57 -12.63 -17.60
N GLY A 220 1.82 -12.58 -17.11
CA GLY A 220 2.99 -12.07 -17.83
C GLY A 220 3.00 -10.55 -18.01
N ARG A 221 2.06 -9.82 -17.38
CA ARG A 221 1.90 -8.38 -17.54
C ARG A 221 2.18 -7.61 -16.26
N THR A 222 2.56 -6.35 -16.44
CA THR A 222 2.70 -5.37 -15.37
C THR A 222 1.64 -4.29 -15.58
N PHE A 223 1.04 -3.83 -14.49
CA PHE A 223 0.02 -2.79 -14.50
C PHE A 223 0.32 -1.70 -13.46
N ASN A 224 -0.12 -0.49 -13.75
CA ASN A 224 -0.24 0.57 -12.76
C ASN A 224 -1.64 0.54 -12.14
N LEU A 225 -1.73 0.58 -10.80
CA LEU A 225 -2.99 0.68 -10.07
C LEU A 225 -3.12 2.07 -9.46
N GLY A 226 -4.04 2.86 -9.98
CA GLY A 226 -4.46 4.17 -9.50
C GLY A 226 -5.97 4.27 -9.44
N GLY A 227 -6.49 5.26 -8.71
CA GLY A 227 -7.94 5.45 -8.53
C GLY A 227 -8.64 6.10 -9.70
N GLY A 228 -7.95 6.33 -10.83
CA GLY A 228 -8.50 6.95 -12.02
C GLY A 228 -8.64 8.47 -11.94
N ALA A 229 -9.30 9.04 -12.95
CA ALA A 229 -9.40 10.49 -13.10
C ALA A 229 -10.08 11.19 -11.92
N SER A 230 -11.07 10.55 -11.28
CA SER A 230 -11.79 11.09 -10.11
C SER A 230 -10.93 11.14 -8.83
N CYS A 231 -9.76 10.49 -8.86
CA CYS A 231 -8.80 10.42 -7.76
C CYS A 231 -7.49 11.19 -8.05
N ARG A 232 -7.46 11.99 -9.13
CA ARG A 232 -6.31 12.85 -9.47
C ARG A 232 -6.38 14.14 -8.69
N VAL A 233 -5.41 14.35 -7.82
CA VAL A 233 -5.34 15.53 -6.95
C VAL A 233 -3.93 16.07 -6.89
N VAL A 234 -3.78 17.34 -6.49
CA VAL A 234 -2.50 17.90 -6.04
C VAL A 234 -2.41 17.70 -4.53
N TYR A 235 -1.22 17.43 -4.02
CA TYR A 235 -1.02 17.11 -2.60
C TYR A 235 -1.54 18.19 -1.66
N ARG A 236 -1.37 19.47 -2.02
CA ARG A 236 -1.94 20.61 -1.28
C ARG A 236 -3.46 20.47 -1.12
N ASP A 237 -4.16 20.11 -2.19
CA ASP A 237 -5.62 20.00 -2.16
C ASP A 237 -6.09 18.79 -1.35
N LEU A 238 -5.33 17.70 -1.39
CA LEU A 238 -5.55 16.54 -0.53
C LEU A 238 -5.44 16.92 0.96
N LEU A 239 -4.38 17.63 1.34
CA LEU A 239 -4.19 18.08 2.72
C LEU A 239 -5.30 19.05 3.14
N ASN A 240 -5.62 20.05 2.33
CA ASN A 240 -6.70 21.00 2.60
C ASN A 240 -8.04 20.28 2.76
N GLY A 241 -8.35 19.32 1.89
CA GLY A 241 -9.55 18.50 2.01
C GLY A 241 -9.63 17.73 3.33
N CYS A 242 -8.54 17.12 3.76
CA CYS A 242 -8.46 16.41 5.04
C CYS A 242 -8.59 17.37 6.23
N PHE A 243 -7.89 18.50 6.21
CA PHE A 243 -7.95 19.51 7.28
C PHE A 243 -9.34 20.10 7.43
N ALA A 244 -10.00 20.45 6.33
CA ALA A 244 -11.38 20.94 6.35
C ALA A 244 -12.34 19.91 6.99
N ARG A 245 -12.17 18.62 6.71
CA ARG A 245 -13.01 17.54 7.29
C ARG A 245 -12.74 17.28 8.78
N THR A 246 -11.54 17.66 9.29
CA THR A 246 -11.24 17.60 10.72
C THR A 246 -11.73 18.81 11.50
N GLY A 247 -12.22 19.85 10.81
CA GLY A 247 -12.59 21.13 11.40
C GLY A 247 -11.40 22.05 11.70
N LEU A 248 -10.21 21.73 11.22
CA LEU A 248 -9.01 22.57 11.38
C LEU A 248 -8.93 23.72 10.37
N GLY A 249 -9.89 23.81 9.43
CA GLY A 249 -9.87 24.82 8.38
C GLY A 249 -8.90 24.43 7.25
N GLU A 250 -8.25 25.44 6.65
CA GLU A 250 -7.21 25.21 5.68
C GLU A 250 -5.88 24.87 6.36
N MET A 251 -5.02 24.16 5.64
CA MET A 251 -3.67 23.84 6.11
C MET A 251 -2.83 25.12 6.20
N ASP A 252 -2.33 25.45 7.38
CA ASP A 252 -1.53 26.63 7.67
C ASP A 252 -0.08 26.25 8.07
N PHE A 253 0.54 25.34 7.30
CA PHE A 253 1.98 25.09 7.44
C PHE A 253 2.75 25.94 6.45
N PRO A 254 3.90 26.52 6.84
CA PRO A 254 4.74 27.26 5.93
C PRO A 254 5.24 26.33 4.80
N PRO A 255 5.27 26.79 3.54
CA PRO A 255 5.71 25.97 2.41
C PRO A 255 7.08 25.30 2.62
N GLU A 256 7.98 25.98 3.35
CA GLU A 256 9.34 25.55 3.65
C GLU A 256 9.39 24.32 4.60
N ALA A 257 8.24 23.96 5.22
CA ALA A 257 8.12 22.73 6.00
C ALA A 257 8.08 21.49 5.11
N PHE A 258 7.77 21.64 3.84
CA PHE A 258 7.63 20.55 2.87
C PHE A 258 8.88 20.42 2.00
N ALA A 259 9.13 19.20 1.49
CA ALA A 259 10.14 19.01 0.48
C ALA A 259 9.79 19.79 -0.80
N GLU A 260 10.80 20.14 -1.62
CA GLU A 260 10.61 20.88 -2.86
C GLU A 260 10.74 19.99 -4.10
N GLN A 261 11.37 18.84 -3.98
CA GLN A 261 11.69 17.94 -5.08
C GLN A 261 11.82 16.49 -4.61
N ASN A 262 12.03 15.60 -5.57
CA ASN A 262 12.41 14.21 -5.33
C ASN A 262 11.28 13.36 -4.74
N PHE A 263 10.08 13.45 -5.34
CA PHE A 263 8.97 12.61 -4.95
C PHE A 263 8.36 11.85 -6.13
N HIS A 264 8.03 10.59 -5.92
CA HIS A 264 7.70 9.61 -6.96
C HIS A 264 6.21 9.53 -7.33
N CYS A 265 5.31 10.24 -6.65
CA CYS A 265 3.90 10.21 -7.01
C CYS A 265 3.62 11.01 -8.30
N GLY A 266 2.64 10.52 -9.06
CA GLY A 266 2.18 11.13 -10.31
C GLY A 266 0.79 10.63 -10.69
N TYR A 267 0.38 10.94 -11.92
CA TYR A 267 -0.83 10.42 -12.55
C TYR A 267 -0.46 9.26 -13.46
N PHE A 268 -1.13 8.14 -13.32
CA PHE A 268 -0.95 7.03 -14.24
C PHE A 268 -1.70 7.32 -15.55
N ALA A 269 -0.98 7.23 -16.66
CA ALA A 269 -1.54 7.43 -17.99
C ALA A 269 -2.33 6.21 -18.48
N ASP A 270 -2.13 5.07 -17.83
CA ASP A 270 -2.61 3.74 -18.24
C ASP A 270 -3.28 2.93 -17.12
N SER A 271 -3.65 3.56 -15.99
CA SER A 271 -4.35 2.88 -14.89
C SER A 271 -5.72 2.29 -15.30
N ASP A 272 -6.32 2.83 -16.37
CA ASP A 272 -7.56 2.35 -16.95
C ASP A 272 -7.43 0.98 -17.64
N GLU A 273 -6.23 0.52 -17.97
CA GLU A 273 -6.03 -0.84 -18.48
C GLU A 273 -6.39 -1.90 -17.43
N LEU A 274 -5.94 -1.70 -16.19
CA LEU A 274 -6.28 -2.59 -15.09
C LEU A 274 -7.76 -2.45 -14.69
N GLU A 275 -8.29 -1.21 -14.70
CA GLU A 275 -9.70 -0.94 -14.41
C GLU A 275 -10.63 -1.68 -15.38
N ARG A 276 -10.32 -1.71 -16.68
CA ARG A 276 -11.13 -2.45 -17.68
C ARG A 276 -11.21 -3.95 -17.40
N ILE A 277 -10.26 -4.51 -16.65
CA ILE A 277 -10.24 -5.94 -16.28
C ILE A 277 -10.92 -6.16 -14.92
N LEU A 278 -10.61 -5.35 -13.92
CA LEU A 278 -10.95 -5.62 -12.52
C LEU A 278 -12.11 -4.78 -11.97
N HIS A 279 -12.49 -3.68 -12.64
CA HIS A 279 -13.59 -2.79 -12.24
C HIS A 279 -13.49 -2.33 -10.78
N PHE A 280 -12.33 -1.83 -10.39
CA PHE A 280 -11.99 -1.53 -8.99
C PHE A 280 -12.04 -0.05 -8.62
N GLN A 281 -12.09 0.88 -9.59
CA GLN A 281 -12.13 2.32 -9.36
C GLN A 281 -13.55 2.75 -8.92
N ARG A 282 -13.91 2.47 -7.66
CA ARG A 282 -15.25 2.66 -7.10
C ARG A 282 -15.34 3.90 -6.21
N ASP A 283 -14.22 4.34 -5.65
CA ASP A 283 -14.12 5.54 -4.83
C ASP A 283 -13.59 6.71 -5.66
N SER A 284 -14.15 7.88 -5.45
CA SER A 284 -13.57 9.17 -5.88
C SER A 284 -12.76 9.81 -4.74
N PHE A 285 -12.07 10.91 -5.04
CA PHE A 285 -11.42 11.73 -4.02
C PHE A 285 -12.42 12.24 -2.96
N GLU A 286 -13.63 12.65 -3.38
CA GLU A 286 -14.68 13.10 -2.47
C GLU A 286 -15.19 11.95 -1.59
N ASP A 287 -15.32 10.72 -2.13
CA ASP A 287 -15.69 9.55 -1.33
C ASP A 287 -14.63 9.25 -0.28
N TYR A 288 -13.34 9.37 -0.63
CA TYR A 288 -12.26 9.27 0.34
C TYR A 288 -12.37 10.33 1.44
N LEU A 289 -12.61 11.59 1.10
CA LEU A 289 -12.78 12.66 2.10
C LEU A 289 -14.01 12.42 2.99
N ALA A 290 -15.11 11.93 2.43
CA ALA A 290 -16.29 11.55 3.18
C ALA A 290 -15.99 10.38 4.14
N TRP A 291 -15.26 9.39 3.67
CA TRP A 291 -14.81 8.26 4.50
C TRP A 291 -13.83 8.70 5.58
N TYR A 292 -12.86 9.56 5.25
CA TYR A 292 -11.93 10.16 6.21
C TYR A 292 -12.67 10.90 7.32
N ALA A 293 -13.67 11.71 6.96
CA ALA A 293 -14.50 12.44 7.90
C ALA A 293 -15.21 11.54 8.93
N GLN A 294 -15.62 10.33 8.57
CA GLN A 294 -16.27 9.39 9.49
C GLN A 294 -15.32 8.89 10.59
N HIS A 295 -14.00 8.89 10.32
CA HIS A 295 -12.99 8.44 11.27
C HIS A 295 -12.44 9.55 12.17
N VAL A 296 -12.84 10.81 11.93
CA VAL A 296 -12.50 11.93 12.81
C VAL A 296 -13.37 11.89 14.06
N PRO A 297 -12.79 11.85 15.28
CA PRO A 297 -13.57 11.82 16.53
C PRO A 297 -14.56 12.98 16.61
N PRO A 298 -15.83 12.73 16.99
CA PRO A 298 -16.88 13.77 17.05
C PRO A 298 -16.48 14.98 17.91
N MET A 299 -15.76 14.74 19.00
CA MET A 299 -15.30 15.78 19.91
C MET A 299 -14.32 16.78 19.23
N ARG A 300 -13.49 16.33 18.29
CA ARG A 300 -12.64 17.22 17.49
C ARG A 300 -13.45 18.12 16.55
N ARG A 301 -14.53 17.59 15.94
CA ARG A 301 -15.42 18.36 15.08
C ARG A 301 -16.16 19.45 15.86
N TRP A 302 -16.47 19.21 17.14
CA TRP A 302 -17.20 20.15 17.99
C TRP A 302 -16.32 21.29 18.51
N ILE A 303 -15.10 20.98 18.92
CA ILE A 303 -14.14 21.98 19.42
C ILE A 303 -13.74 22.95 18.30
N SER A 304 -13.55 22.47 17.07
CA SER A 304 -13.18 23.32 15.93
C SER A 304 -14.37 24.14 15.38
N GLY A 305 -15.59 23.62 15.42
CA GLY A 305 -16.79 24.39 15.03
C GLY A 305 -17.13 25.55 15.97
N GLY A 306 -16.69 25.49 17.23
CA GLY A 306 -16.84 26.57 18.19
C GLY A 306 -15.71 27.62 18.18
N CYS A 307 -14.54 27.28 17.66
CA CYS A 307 -13.37 28.16 17.62
C CYS A 307 -13.17 28.87 16.27
N ALA A 308 -13.92 28.50 15.22
CA ALA A 308 -13.81 29.14 13.91
C ALA A 308 -14.24 30.63 13.89
N ALA A 309 -14.74 31.16 15.02
CA ALA A 309 -15.09 32.57 15.16
C ALA A 309 -13.96 33.46 15.73
N GLN A 310 -12.90 32.92 16.31
CA GLN A 310 -11.76 33.67 16.85
C GLN A 310 -10.60 32.73 17.19
N SER A 311 -9.67 32.55 16.29
CA SER A 311 -8.22 32.53 16.62
C SER A 311 -7.40 32.00 15.44
N SER A 312 -6.54 32.83 14.92
CA SER A 312 -5.27 32.42 14.36
C SER A 312 -4.53 31.64 15.46
N ILE A 313 -4.59 30.32 15.40
CA ILE A 313 -3.74 29.48 16.25
C ILE A 313 -2.35 29.57 15.63
N THR A 314 -1.54 30.50 16.13
CA THR A 314 -0.10 30.53 15.93
C THR A 314 0.45 29.26 16.58
N PHE A 315 0.69 28.22 15.80
CA PHE A 315 1.50 27.09 16.24
C PHE A 315 2.90 27.64 16.54
N SER A 316 3.22 27.74 17.84
CA SER A 316 4.55 28.21 18.27
C SER A 316 5.60 27.23 17.72
N GLY A 317 6.74 27.80 17.24
CA GLY A 317 7.86 27.05 16.62
C GLY A 317 8.43 25.87 17.42
N ASN A 318 7.99 25.67 18.67
CA ASN A 318 8.34 24.53 19.51
C ASN A 318 7.74 23.20 19.07
N LEU A 319 6.59 23.18 18.34
CA LEU A 319 6.01 21.91 17.89
C LEU A 319 6.77 21.35 16.67
N ILE A 320 7.24 22.24 15.79
CA ILE A 320 8.08 21.85 14.63
C ILE A 320 9.40 21.27 15.12
N HIS A 321 10.01 21.90 16.14
CA HIS A 321 11.26 21.40 16.73
C HIS A 321 11.08 20.06 17.47
N THR A 322 9.94 19.84 18.10
CA THR A 322 9.64 18.57 18.79
C THR A 322 9.35 17.43 17.80
N VAL A 323 8.69 17.70 16.67
CA VAL A 323 8.45 16.70 15.62
C VAL A 323 9.73 16.33 14.88
N LEU A 324 10.64 17.30 14.67
CA LEU A 324 11.92 17.07 14.02
C LEU A 324 12.98 16.45 14.96
N CYS A 325 12.89 16.68 16.28
CA CYS A 325 13.85 16.16 17.26
C CYS A 325 13.40 14.89 17.99
N SER A 326 12.12 14.51 17.98
CA SER A 326 11.62 13.31 18.64
C SER A 326 11.65 12.05 17.76
N GLY A 327 12.30 12.09 16.61
CA GLY A 327 12.57 10.94 15.74
C GLY A 327 13.67 9.99 16.25
N VAL A 328 14.11 10.13 17.52
CA VAL A 328 15.07 9.19 18.13
C VAL A 328 14.46 8.64 19.41
N ILE A 329 14.31 7.31 19.43
CA ILE A 329 14.03 6.43 20.57
C ILE A 329 12.56 6.38 21.04
N ALA A 330 11.89 5.25 20.69
CA ALA A 330 11.28 4.33 21.66
C ALA A 330 10.72 3.09 20.96
N ASN A 331 11.34 1.99 21.27
CA ASN A 331 10.94 0.56 21.33
C ASN A 331 9.63 0.11 20.68
#